data_e71d48130f1e4637f8c96d514fd5b786
#
_entry.id   e71d48130f1e4637f8c96d514fd5b786
#
_cell.length_a   1.000
_cell.length_b   1.000
_cell.length_c   1.000
_cell.angle_alpha   90.00
_cell.angle_beta   90.00
_cell.angle_gamma   90.00
#
_symmetry.space_group_name_H-M   'P 1'
#
loop_
_entity.id
_entity.type
_entity.pdbx_description
1 polymer ?
#
loop_
_entity_poly.entity_id
_entity_poly.type
_entity_poly.pdbx_seq_one_letter_code
_entity_poly.pdbx_strand_id
1 'polypeptide(L)'
;MSGIDSLVEKLAGASVEENEHKEVNFAGRALKLNTEDDAAEIVKSIQNCPGMTVLRLEGNTVGIPAAKAIAKALENQPHFKKALWKDMFTRRDKTEIPEALSYLSNGVMVSNSRLVVLDLSDNAFGPRGLIGIVKLLESPSCYSLEELHLNNNGLGISGAKMLADAMCNCIENSRKDGAPLKLKIFVCGRNRLENEGATAVSKFLKQLGTLESVAMPQNGIYSEGIKHLADALSSNPDLKVINLEDNSLTEEGALYIANCLPSLKKLQMLNLGDCLIRTGGALALAKVLKESCSELREIYLGYNEINKEGGKALADAMENKMALELLVLNGNQFGDEGCILIIERMSELGKSDQLGTLSEDEGEDDENDEDDDDDDYNEEHVEEEEESDSQDEISNKSLEDDKSSLHPSPVYKVNSIHDFVRHPTSGMLVSLHDANEDILSLLPEESSDFDYVDLFCKVCSVVDLDNEKVKLAAYRFADDILSKAFSLWSNDISLFNNNFLVGIGLLKGENKKMEKDLDISGILVVLDHVVRQPYFLSSTRSLLQFFLSQPLLYVTANNKAKHILMQTL
;
A
#
# COMPACT_ATOMS: atom_id res chain seq x y z
N MET A 1 2.52 -8.12 0.51
CA MET A 1 1.93 -8.25 -0.84
C MET A 1 0.94 -9.38 -0.77
N SER A 2 -0.34 -9.06 -0.85
CA SER A 2 -1.40 -10.06 -0.82
C SER A 2 -1.29 -10.95 -2.07
N GLY A 3 -1.83 -12.17 -2.01
CA GLY A 3 -1.89 -13.08 -3.17
C GLY A 3 -2.53 -12.49 -4.42
N ILE A 4 -3.13 -11.32 -4.29
CA ILE A 4 -3.84 -10.53 -5.28
C ILE A 4 -2.89 -9.92 -6.33
N ASP A 5 -1.77 -9.30 -5.90
CA ASP A 5 -0.77 -8.78 -6.83
C ASP A 5 -0.20 -9.94 -7.68
N SER A 6 -0.05 -11.13 -7.07
CA SER A 6 0.38 -12.34 -7.76
C SER A 6 -0.64 -12.85 -8.79
N LEU A 7 -1.95 -12.69 -8.58
CA LEU A 7 -2.97 -13.15 -9.52
C LEU A 7 -3.16 -12.14 -10.66
N VAL A 8 -3.15 -10.84 -10.35
CA VAL A 8 -3.12 -9.78 -11.36
C VAL A 8 -1.85 -9.91 -12.21
N GLU A 9 -0.69 -10.18 -11.60
CA GLU A 9 0.56 -10.47 -12.32
C GLU A 9 0.49 -11.76 -13.15
N LYS A 10 -0.15 -12.82 -12.63
CA LYS A 10 -0.35 -14.07 -13.38
C LYS A 10 -1.29 -13.90 -14.57
N LEU A 11 -2.36 -13.11 -14.43
CA LEU A 11 -3.26 -12.80 -15.54
C LEU A 11 -2.60 -11.87 -16.56
N ALA A 12 -1.82 -10.89 -16.12
CA ALA A 12 -0.99 -10.06 -16.98
C ALA A 12 0.10 -10.87 -17.69
N GLY A 13 0.67 -11.89 -17.04
CA GLY A 13 1.66 -12.80 -17.61
C GLY A 13 1.10 -13.84 -18.58
N ALA A 14 -0.19 -14.20 -18.48
CA ALA A 14 -0.79 -15.27 -19.29
C ALA A 14 -1.13 -14.88 -20.74
N SER A 15 -0.99 -13.60 -21.11
CA SER A 15 -1.26 -13.11 -22.48
C SER A 15 -0.02 -13.01 -23.39
N VAL A 16 1.10 -13.61 -23.02
CA VAL A 16 2.36 -13.46 -23.76
C VAL A 16 2.60 -14.64 -24.69
N GLU A 17 2.30 -14.45 -25.97
CA GLU A 17 2.99 -15.19 -27.02
C GLU A 17 4.50 -14.93 -26.92
N GLU A 18 5.33 -15.96 -26.96
CA GLU A 18 6.81 -15.91 -27.01
C GLU A 18 7.31 -15.20 -28.28
N ASN A 19 7.09 -13.88 -28.36
CA ASN A 19 7.83 -13.02 -29.27
C ASN A 19 9.03 -12.49 -28.50
N GLU A 20 10.25 -12.60 -29.05
CA GLU A 20 11.48 -12.03 -28.50
C GLU A 20 11.26 -10.61 -28.00
N HIS A 21 11.02 -10.45 -26.68
CA HIS A 21 10.86 -9.15 -26.08
C HIS A 21 12.23 -8.44 -26.07
N LYS A 22 12.37 -7.42 -26.93
CA LYS A 22 13.53 -6.53 -26.88
C LYS A 22 13.31 -5.53 -25.77
N GLU A 23 13.91 -5.81 -24.63
CA GLU A 23 13.73 -5.05 -23.40
C GLU A 23 14.97 -4.19 -23.06
N VAL A 24 14.73 -2.95 -22.67
CA VAL A 24 15.70 -2.09 -21.98
C VAL A 24 15.25 -1.97 -20.53
N ASN A 25 16.06 -2.51 -19.62
CA ASN A 25 15.72 -2.68 -18.21
C ASN A 25 16.70 -1.94 -17.30
N PHE A 26 16.15 -0.96 -16.57
CA PHE A 26 16.84 -0.19 -15.54
C PHE A 26 16.11 -0.27 -14.18
N ALA A 27 15.20 -1.23 -14.01
CA ALA A 27 14.42 -1.38 -12.78
C ALA A 27 15.31 -1.58 -11.54
N GLY A 28 14.96 -0.92 -10.44
CA GLY A 28 15.59 -1.10 -9.13
C GLY A 28 17.02 -0.59 -9.01
N ARG A 29 17.51 0.20 -9.97
CA ARG A 29 18.90 0.73 -9.92
C ARG A 29 19.05 1.96 -9.04
N ALA A 30 17.97 2.52 -8.52
CA ALA A 30 17.96 3.72 -7.67
C ALA A 30 18.74 4.91 -8.26
N LEU A 31 18.72 5.07 -9.58
CA LEU A 31 19.42 6.12 -10.29
C LEU A 31 18.80 7.48 -10.01
N LYS A 32 19.62 8.48 -9.77
CA LYS A 32 19.22 9.89 -9.63
C LYS A 32 19.45 10.63 -10.95
N LEU A 33 18.46 10.60 -11.82
CA LEU A 33 18.54 11.12 -13.18
C LEU A 33 18.14 12.61 -13.21
N ASN A 34 19.06 13.51 -12.84
CA ASN A 34 18.81 14.95 -12.78
C ASN A 34 19.13 15.68 -14.09
N THR A 35 20.13 15.20 -14.83
CA THR A 35 20.67 15.80 -16.04
C THR A 35 20.50 14.88 -17.25
N GLU A 36 20.75 15.41 -18.45
CA GLU A 36 20.83 14.60 -19.68
C GLU A 36 21.98 13.58 -19.58
N ASP A 37 23.11 13.97 -18.96
CA ASP A 37 24.27 13.09 -18.79
C ASP A 37 23.97 11.90 -17.86
N ASP A 38 23.18 12.11 -16.80
CA ASP A 38 22.74 11.03 -15.91
C ASP A 38 21.89 9.98 -16.67
N ALA A 39 21.15 10.41 -17.70
CA ALA A 39 20.33 9.54 -18.54
C ALA A 39 21.12 8.92 -19.71
N ALA A 40 22.40 9.25 -19.92
CA ALA A 40 23.16 8.86 -21.10
C ALA A 40 23.22 7.34 -21.31
N GLU A 41 23.34 6.54 -20.23
CA GLU A 41 23.34 5.08 -20.30
C GLU A 41 21.98 4.54 -20.79
N ILE A 42 20.86 5.09 -20.28
CA ILE A 42 19.51 4.73 -20.70
C ILE A 42 19.30 5.08 -22.17
N VAL A 43 19.62 6.30 -22.56
CA VAL A 43 19.53 6.79 -23.95
C VAL A 43 20.31 5.89 -24.89
N LYS A 44 21.57 5.58 -24.56
CA LYS A 44 22.43 4.69 -25.36
C LYS A 44 21.84 3.28 -25.46
N SER A 45 21.28 2.76 -24.36
CA SER A 45 20.66 1.44 -24.34
C SER A 45 19.43 1.38 -25.24
N ILE A 46 18.57 2.42 -25.21
CA ILE A 46 17.42 2.55 -26.11
C ILE A 46 17.88 2.62 -27.58
N GLN A 47 18.88 3.44 -27.89
CA GLN A 47 19.40 3.59 -29.25
C GLN A 47 20.05 2.30 -29.79
N ASN A 48 20.69 1.53 -28.91
CA ASN A 48 21.34 0.26 -29.26
C ASN A 48 20.36 -0.93 -29.30
N CYS A 49 19.08 -0.72 -28.99
CA CYS A 49 18.04 -1.74 -29.03
C CYS A 49 17.00 -1.43 -30.12
N PRO A 50 17.34 -1.60 -31.40
CA PRO A 50 16.39 -1.31 -32.49
C PRO A 50 15.19 -2.26 -32.41
N GLY A 51 13.99 -1.68 -32.44
CA GLY A 51 12.76 -2.41 -32.27
C GLY A 51 12.47 -2.79 -30.81
N MET A 52 12.96 -2.00 -29.85
CA MET A 52 12.63 -2.13 -28.45
C MET A 52 11.11 -2.16 -28.25
N THR A 53 10.65 -3.13 -27.45
CA THR A 53 9.23 -3.30 -27.11
C THR A 53 8.91 -2.97 -25.66
N VAL A 54 9.89 -3.03 -24.75
CA VAL A 54 9.72 -2.80 -23.32
C VAL A 54 10.78 -1.84 -22.79
N LEU A 55 10.36 -0.85 -22.01
CA LEU A 55 11.25 0.02 -21.23
C LEU A 55 10.82 0.00 -19.76
N ARG A 56 11.72 -0.49 -18.90
CA ARG A 56 11.58 -0.48 -17.44
C ARG A 56 12.42 0.61 -16.81
N LEU A 57 11.76 1.51 -16.07
CA LEU A 57 12.41 2.59 -15.32
C LEU A 57 12.06 2.55 -13.82
N GLU A 58 11.42 1.50 -13.36
CA GLU A 58 10.90 1.33 -11.99
C GLU A 58 11.99 1.57 -10.94
N GLY A 59 11.65 2.29 -9.84
CA GLY A 59 12.55 2.50 -8.71
C GLY A 59 13.74 3.41 -9.01
N ASN A 60 13.64 4.28 -10.03
CA ASN A 60 14.59 5.36 -10.29
C ASN A 60 13.93 6.71 -10.02
N THR A 61 14.69 7.81 -10.06
CA THR A 61 14.12 9.14 -9.95
C THR A 61 14.49 10.01 -11.15
N VAL A 62 13.49 10.34 -11.99
CA VAL A 62 13.65 10.98 -13.30
C VAL A 62 13.30 12.45 -13.22
N GLY A 63 14.26 13.36 -13.45
CA GLY A 63 14.05 14.80 -13.56
C GLY A 63 13.75 15.22 -15.00
N ILE A 64 13.37 16.48 -15.17
CA ILE A 64 12.94 17.05 -16.48
C ILE A 64 14.02 16.89 -17.56
N PRO A 65 15.32 17.23 -17.37
CA PRO A 65 16.32 17.08 -18.42
C PRO A 65 16.53 15.64 -18.85
N ALA A 66 16.56 14.71 -17.88
CA ALA A 66 16.69 13.27 -18.15
C ALA A 66 15.47 12.73 -18.91
N ALA A 67 14.25 13.11 -18.49
CA ALA A 67 13.02 12.74 -19.18
C ALA A 67 13.01 13.20 -20.64
N LYS A 68 13.50 14.42 -20.91
CA LYS A 68 13.63 14.98 -22.24
C LYS A 68 14.61 14.18 -23.11
N ALA A 69 15.77 13.80 -22.55
CA ALA A 69 16.75 12.98 -23.26
C ALA A 69 16.23 11.58 -23.56
N ILE A 70 15.57 10.93 -22.61
CA ILE A 70 14.92 9.62 -22.78
C ILE A 70 13.81 9.71 -23.83
N ALA A 71 12.94 10.72 -23.76
CA ALA A 71 11.88 10.97 -24.74
C ALA A 71 12.42 11.09 -26.16
N LYS A 72 13.53 11.82 -26.32
CA LYS A 72 14.19 11.96 -27.63
C LYS A 72 14.68 10.63 -28.21
N ALA A 73 15.17 9.73 -27.35
CA ALA A 73 15.55 8.38 -27.79
C ALA A 73 14.33 7.53 -28.15
N LEU A 74 13.20 7.69 -27.42
CA LEU A 74 11.95 6.99 -27.69
C LEU A 74 11.33 7.37 -29.04
N GLU A 75 11.50 8.60 -29.54
CA GLU A 75 10.97 9.05 -30.83
C GLU A 75 11.32 8.12 -31.99
N ASN A 76 12.39 7.32 -31.88
CA ASN A 76 12.85 6.39 -32.89
C ASN A 76 12.50 4.92 -32.59
N GLN A 77 11.54 4.67 -31.70
CA GLN A 77 11.13 3.32 -31.27
C GLN A 77 9.67 3.01 -31.63
N PRO A 78 9.30 2.83 -32.90
CA PRO A 78 7.92 2.63 -33.32
C PRO A 78 7.30 1.30 -32.84
N HIS A 79 8.14 0.36 -32.38
CA HIS A 79 7.70 -0.94 -31.86
C HIS A 79 7.52 -0.95 -30.32
N PHE A 80 7.70 0.19 -29.66
CA PHE A 80 7.52 0.31 -28.21
C PHE A 80 6.09 0.00 -27.79
N LYS A 81 5.91 -0.94 -26.82
CA LYS A 81 4.62 -1.46 -26.40
C LYS A 81 4.36 -1.38 -24.90
N LYS A 82 5.40 -1.52 -24.07
CA LYS A 82 5.23 -1.60 -22.63
C LYS A 82 6.08 -0.54 -21.92
N ALA A 83 5.40 0.47 -21.39
CA ALA A 83 5.96 1.52 -20.55
C ALA A 83 5.79 1.12 -19.07
N LEU A 84 6.83 0.53 -18.47
CA LEU A 84 6.84 0.08 -17.09
C LEU A 84 7.59 1.14 -16.26
N TRP A 85 6.84 2.17 -15.86
CA TRP A 85 7.33 3.44 -15.30
C TRP A 85 6.81 3.66 -13.88
N LYS A 86 6.62 2.56 -13.15
CA LYS A 86 6.28 2.56 -11.74
C LYS A 86 7.38 3.19 -10.91
N ASP A 87 7.04 3.95 -9.85
CA ASP A 87 7.98 4.54 -8.88
C ASP A 87 9.21 5.19 -9.54
N MET A 88 8.97 6.13 -10.48
CA MET A 88 10.06 6.83 -11.15
C MET A 88 10.16 8.32 -10.81
N PHE A 89 9.43 8.78 -9.76
CA PHE A 89 9.47 10.16 -9.31
C PHE A 89 9.67 10.32 -7.80
N THR A 90 10.10 9.27 -7.10
CA THR A 90 10.38 9.34 -5.67
C THR A 90 11.35 10.47 -5.35
N ARG A 91 10.99 11.34 -4.40
CA ARG A 91 11.75 12.54 -3.97
C ARG A 91 11.85 13.65 -5.03
N ARG A 92 11.02 13.63 -6.09
CA ARG A 92 10.91 14.75 -7.02
C ARG A 92 9.92 15.79 -6.52
N ASP A 93 10.19 17.04 -6.87
CA ASP A 93 9.21 18.10 -6.65
C ASP A 93 7.97 17.83 -7.52
N LYS A 94 6.79 17.98 -6.90
CA LYS A 94 5.50 17.77 -7.59
C LYS A 94 5.30 18.65 -8.82
N THR A 95 6.06 19.76 -8.93
CA THR A 95 6.00 20.67 -10.10
C THR A 95 6.80 20.15 -11.28
N GLU A 96 7.81 19.30 -11.07
CA GLU A 96 8.63 18.69 -12.14
C GLU A 96 7.91 17.54 -12.84
N ILE A 97 7.07 16.80 -12.11
CA ILE A 97 6.46 15.55 -12.59
C ILE A 97 5.60 15.74 -13.84
N PRO A 98 4.69 16.75 -13.90
CA PRO A 98 3.85 16.95 -15.09
C PRO A 98 4.67 17.21 -16.36
N GLU A 99 5.75 17.99 -16.24
CA GLU A 99 6.61 18.32 -17.36
C GLU A 99 7.44 17.12 -17.83
N ALA A 100 8.02 16.36 -16.89
CA ALA A 100 8.76 15.13 -17.19
C ALA A 100 7.87 14.09 -17.89
N LEU A 101 6.64 13.87 -17.38
CA LEU A 101 5.64 13.00 -18.00
C LEU A 101 5.23 13.50 -19.38
N SER A 102 5.09 14.81 -19.56
CA SER A 102 4.74 15.40 -20.86
C SER A 102 5.83 15.15 -21.92
N TYR A 103 7.12 15.26 -21.56
CA TYR A 103 8.20 14.90 -22.48
C TYR A 103 8.17 13.42 -22.85
N LEU A 104 8.06 12.51 -21.87
CA LEU A 104 8.00 11.07 -22.13
C LEU A 104 6.79 10.70 -22.98
N SER A 105 5.62 11.26 -22.67
CA SER A 105 4.39 11.11 -23.45
C SER A 105 4.57 11.54 -24.91
N ASN A 106 5.21 12.70 -25.10
CA ASN A 106 5.49 13.21 -26.43
C ASN A 106 6.43 12.30 -27.24
N GLY A 107 7.49 11.77 -26.61
CA GLY A 107 8.40 10.81 -27.24
C GLY A 107 7.67 9.56 -27.74
N VAL A 108 6.72 9.04 -26.95
CA VAL A 108 5.85 7.91 -27.32
C VAL A 108 4.94 8.27 -28.51
N MET A 109 4.31 9.44 -28.48
CA MET A 109 3.42 9.87 -29.54
C MET A 109 4.16 10.11 -30.87
N VAL A 110 5.33 10.76 -30.82
CA VAL A 110 6.16 11.05 -31.99
C VAL A 110 6.67 9.77 -32.65
N SER A 111 7.02 8.74 -31.86
CA SER A 111 7.43 7.43 -32.38
C SER A 111 6.32 6.70 -33.14
N ASN A 112 5.06 7.13 -33.06
CA ASN A 112 3.88 6.42 -33.53
C ASN A 112 3.75 5.00 -32.94
N SER A 113 4.32 4.75 -31.78
CA SER A 113 4.21 3.47 -31.09
C SER A 113 2.78 3.20 -30.63
N ARG A 114 2.49 1.92 -30.41
CA ARG A 114 1.19 1.44 -29.95
C ARG A 114 1.36 0.74 -28.62
N LEU A 115 1.07 1.45 -27.53
CA LEU A 115 1.19 0.91 -26.19
C LEU A 115 0.17 -0.19 -25.94
N VAL A 116 0.63 -1.24 -25.30
CA VAL A 116 -0.19 -2.35 -24.78
C VAL A 116 -0.28 -2.27 -23.25
N VAL A 117 0.81 -1.86 -22.60
CA VAL A 117 0.88 -1.68 -21.15
C VAL A 117 1.40 -0.29 -20.83
N LEU A 118 0.68 0.42 -19.97
CA LEU A 118 1.13 1.65 -19.33
C LEU A 118 1.00 1.49 -17.81
N ASP A 119 2.14 1.34 -17.14
CA ASP A 119 2.20 1.30 -15.69
C ASP A 119 2.91 2.56 -15.16
N LEU A 120 2.15 3.36 -14.45
CA LEU A 120 2.58 4.59 -13.77
C LEU A 120 2.29 4.52 -12.27
N SER A 121 2.13 3.33 -11.70
CA SER A 121 1.84 3.15 -10.27
C SER A 121 2.94 3.75 -9.40
N ASP A 122 2.59 4.11 -8.17
CA ASP A 122 3.50 4.58 -7.10
C ASP A 122 4.31 5.85 -7.43
N ASN A 123 3.76 6.73 -8.25
CA ASN A 123 4.44 7.97 -8.64
C ASN A 123 3.97 9.21 -7.87
N ALA A 124 2.88 9.10 -7.11
CA ALA A 124 2.30 10.19 -6.30
C ALA A 124 2.14 11.52 -7.08
N PHE A 125 1.83 11.44 -8.38
CA PHE A 125 1.82 12.61 -9.27
C PHE A 125 0.57 13.49 -9.13
N GLY A 126 -0.49 12.99 -8.48
CA GLY A 126 -1.74 13.71 -8.24
C GLY A 126 -2.46 14.18 -9.51
N PRO A 127 -3.50 15.04 -9.35
CA PRO A 127 -4.22 15.56 -10.51
C PRO A 127 -3.33 16.42 -11.41
N ARG A 128 -2.34 17.12 -10.84
CA ARG A 128 -1.40 17.95 -11.63
C ARG A 128 -0.52 17.09 -12.55
N GLY A 129 0.01 15.97 -12.04
CA GLY A 129 0.84 15.09 -12.85
C GLY A 129 0.07 14.40 -13.97
N LEU A 130 -1.21 14.11 -13.73
CA LEU A 130 -2.08 13.52 -14.75
C LEU A 130 -2.17 14.38 -16.02
N ILE A 131 -2.09 15.72 -15.91
CA ILE A 131 -2.05 16.64 -17.06
C ILE A 131 -0.94 16.25 -18.05
N GLY A 132 0.19 15.74 -17.55
CA GLY A 132 1.33 15.34 -18.39
C GLY A 132 1.05 14.13 -19.28
N ILE A 133 0.02 13.31 -18.99
CA ILE A 133 -0.31 12.10 -19.74
C ILE A 133 -1.67 12.15 -20.46
N VAL A 134 -2.52 13.16 -20.19
CA VAL A 134 -3.86 13.27 -20.82
C VAL A 134 -3.76 13.14 -22.34
N LYS A 135 -2.87 13.92 -22.97
CA LYS A 135 -2.68 13.89 -24.43
C LYS A 135 -2.23 12.52 -24.94
N LEU A 136 -1.42 11.80 -24.17
CA LEU A 136 -1.00 10.44 -24.51
C LEU A 136 -2.20 9.49 -24.46
N LEU A 137 -2.99 9.53 -23.39
CA LEU A 137 -4.17 8.69 -23.22
C LEU A 137 -5.18 8.89 -24.34
N GLU A 138 -5.40 10.13 -24.80
CA GLU A 138 -6.30 10.46 -25.90
C GLU A 138 -5.73 10.15 -27.28
N SER A 139 -4.41 9.91 -27.39
CA SER A 139 -3.73 9.72 -28.66
C SER A 139 -3.88 8.31 -29.24
N PRO A 140 -3.66 8.16 -30.57
CA PRO A 140 -3.63 6.85 -31.19
C PRO A 140 -2.63 5.87 -30.58
N SER A 141 -1.61 6.34 -29.85
CA SER A 141 -0.65 5.47 -29.16
C SER A 141 -1.30 4.61 -28.06
N CYS A 142 -2.43 5.05 -27.49
CA CYS A 142 -3.16 4.31 -26.46
C CYS A 142 -4.38 3.51 -26.97
N TYR A 143 -4.73 3.56 -28.26
CA TYR A 143 -5.86 2.78 -28.79
C TYR A 143 -5.66 1.26 -28.70
N SER A 144 -4.42 0.80 -28.58
CA SER A 144 -4.05 -0.60 -28.39
C SER A 144 -3.79 -0.99 -26.94
N LEU A 145 -4.10 -0.11 -25.98
CA LEU A 145 -3.85 -0.35 -24.57
C LEU A 145 -4.72 -1.51 -24.06
N GLU A 146 -4.09 -2.49 -23.46
CA GLU A 146 -4.71 -3.63 -22.80
C GLU A 146 -4.63 -3.51 -21.28
N GLU A 147 -3.58 -2.87 -20.76
CA GLU A 147 -3.34 -2.71 -19.32
C GLU A 147 -3.03 -1.25 -18.96
N LEU A 148 -3.77 -0.71 -17.98
CA LEU A 148 -3.54 0.60 -17.40
C LEU A 148 -3.44 0.49 -15.88
N HIS A 149 -2.25 0.78 -15.34
CA HIS A 149 -1.95 0.72 -13.91
C HIS A 149 -1.63 2.12 -13.38
N LEU A 150 -2.41 2.57 -12.41
CA LEU A 150 -2.34 3.92 -11.81
C LEU A 150 -2.42 3.87 -10.28
N ASN A 151 -2.03 2.75 -9.64
CA ASN A 151 -2.06 2.65 -8.19
C ASN A 151 -1.28 3.76 -7.50
N ASN A 152 -1.74 4.19 -6.32
CA ASN A 152 -1.01 5.03 -5.39
C ASN A 152 -0.44 6.31 -6.02
N ASN A 153 -1.28 7.04 -6.74
CA ASN A 153 -0.90 8.29 -7.38
C ASN A 153 -1.55 9.53 -6.76
N GLY A 154 -2.48 9.35 -5.80
CA GLY A 154 -3.16 10.46 -5.15
C GLY A 154 -3.99 11.30 -6.11
N LEU A 155 -4.69 10.65 -7.05
CA LEU A 155 -5.48 11.33 -8.10
C LEU A 155 -6.58 12.22 -7.53
N GLY A 156 -7.20 11.82 -6.41
CA GLY A 156 -8.36 12.48 -5.86
C GLY A 156 -9.53 12.56 -6.83
N ILE A 157 -10.59 13.23 -6.43
CA ILE A 157 -11.80 13.41 -7.25
C ILE A 157 -11.49 14.12 -8.57
N SER A 158 -10.71 15.18 -8.54
CA SER A 158 -10.41 15.99 -9.73
C SER A 158 -9.55 15.23 -10.76
N GLY A 159 -8.56 14.46 -10.28
CA GLY A 159 -7.77 13.58 -11.15
C GLY A 159 -8.61 12.45 -11.74
N ALA A 160 -9.50 11.85 -10.94
CA ALA A 160 -10.42 10.81 -11.43
C ALA A 160 -11.35 11.33 -12.56
N LYS A 161 -11.90 12.54 -12.40
CA LYS A 161 -12.72 13.19 -13.43
C LYS A 161 -11.92 13.41 -14.71
N MET A 162 -10.69 13.96 -14.59
CA MET A 162 -9.80 14.19 -15.74
C MET A 162 -9.40 12.87 -16.45
N LEU A 163 -9.09 11.83 -15.67
CA LEU A 163 -8.80 10.49 -16.22
C LEU A 163 -10.01 9.93 -16.97
N ALA A 164 -11.19 10.03 -16.37
CA ALA A 164 -12.42 9.54 -16.98
C ALA A 164 -12.72 10.25 -18.31
N ASP A 165 -12.56 11.56 -18.37
CA ASP A 165 -12.75 12.34 -19.60
C ASP A 165 -11.73 11.91 -20.67
N ALA A 166 -10.44 11.79 -20.33
CA ALA A 166 -9.40 11.35 -21.25
C ALA A 166 -9.68 9.94 -21.79
N MET A 167 -10.10 9.00 -20.93
CA MET A 167 -10.42 7.63 -21.35
C MET A 167 -11.70 7.55 -22.18
N CYS A 168 -12.73 8.33 -21.86
CA CYS A 168 -13.93 8.46 -22.71
C CYS A 168 -13.56 8.98 -24.11
N ASN A 169 -12.72 10.03 -24.19
CA ASN A 169 -12.22 10.58 -25.46
C ASN A 169 -11.41 9.51 -26.23
N CYS A 170 -10.54 8.78 -25.56
CA CYS A 170 -9.79 7.67 -26.15
C CYS A 170 -10.73 6.62 -26.77
N ILE A 171 -11.75 6.18 -26.02
CA ILE A 171 -12.74 5.21 -26.49
C ILE A 171 -13.49 5.73 -27.72
N GLU A 172 -13.95 6.97 -27.67
CA GLU A 172 -14.69 7.58 -28.76
C GLU A 172 -13.83 7.73 -30.04
N ASN A 173 -12.61 8.29 -29.86
CA ASN A 173 -11.69 8.53 -30.97
C ASN A 173 -11.19 7.21 -31.60
N SER A 174 -10.84 6.22 -30.78
CA SER A 174 -10.41 4.90 -31.26
C SER A 174 -11.50 4.18 -32.06
N ARG A 175 -12.78 4.35 -31.68
CA ARG A 175 -13.92 3.82 -32.44
C ARG A 175 -14.09 4.53 -33.76
N LYS A 176 -13.96 5.86 -33.80
CA LYS A 176 -14.02 6.67 -35.05
C LYS A 176 -12.93 6.28 -36.02
N ASP A 177 -11.73 5.99 -35.51
CA ASP A 177 -10.58 5.59 -36.34
C ASP A 177 -10.58 4.09 -36.71
N GLY A 178 -11.63 3.34 -36.34
CA GLY A 178 -11.77 1.92 -36.66
C GLY A 178 -10.83 0.99 -35.86
N ALA A 179 -10.21 1.48 -34.82
CA ALA A 179 -9.30 0.74 -33.95
C ALA A 179 -9.79 0.84 -32.48
N PRO A 180 -10.97 0.28 -32.13
CA PRO A 180 -11.58 0.47 -30.81
C PRO A 180 -10.69 -0.04 -29.69
N LEU A 181 -10.53 0.79 -28.65
CA LEU A 181 -9.81 0.44 -27.43
C LEU A 181 -10.41 -0.83 -26.80
N LYS A 182 -9.54 -1.77 -26.42
CA LYS A 182 -9.90 -3.05 -25.78
C LYS A 182 -9.13 -3.24 -24.48
N LEU A 183 -9.28 -2.30 -23.54
CA LEU A 183 -8.67 -2.38 -22.23
C LEU A 183 -9.20 -3.62 -21.51
N LYS A 184 -8.30 -4.43 -20.95
CA LYS A 184 -8.57 -5.67 -20.23
C LYS A 184 -8.33 -5.52 -18.72
N ILE A 185 -7.28 -4.79 -18.35
CA ILE A 185 -6.85 -4.64 -16.96
C ILE A 185 -6.84 -3.16 -16.59
N PHE A 186 -7.59 -2.81 -15.56
CA PHE A 186 -7.60 -1.48 -14.97
C PHE A 186 -7.29 -1.55 -13.48
N VAL A 187 -6.19 -0.91 -13.06
CA VAL A 187 -5.72 -0.90 -11.67
C VAL A 187 -5.56 0.54 -11.20
N CYS A 188 -6.33 0.95 -10.19
CA CYS A 188 -6.38 2.34 -9.71
C CYS A 188 -6.67 2.42 -8.21
N GLY A 189 -6.02 1.58 -7.40
CA GLY A 189 -6.12 1.62 -5.94
C GLY A 189 -5.34 2.77 -5.32
N ARG A 190 -5.62 3.09 -4.04
CA ARG A 190 -4.92 4.11 -3.22
C ARG A 190 -4.86 5.50 -3.86
N ASN A 191 -5.98 5.94 -4.42
CA ASN A 191 -6.05 7.22 -5.14
C ASN A 191 -7.00 8.22 -4.51
N ARG A 192 -7.70 7.88 -3.41
CA ARG A 192 -8.69 8.74 -2.75
C ARG A 192 -9.75 9.24 -3.75
N LEU A 193 -10.32 8.30 -4.53
CA LEU A 193 -11.29 8.63 -5.58
C LEU A 193 -12.62 9.09 -5.00
N GLU A 194 -12.99 8.57 -3.83
CA GLU A 194 -14.27 8.82 -3.18
C GLU A 194 -15.46 8.51 -4.10
N ASN A 195 -16.67 8.86 -3.70
CA ASN A 195 -17.88 8.55 -4.50
C ASN A 195 -17.89 9.23 -5.87
N GLU A 196 -17.52 10.52 -5.90
CA GLU A 196 -17.55 11.28 -7.15
C GLU A 196 -16.49 10.79 -8.16
N GLY A 197 -15.29 10.46 -7.68
CA GLY A 197 -14.24 9.92 -8.54
C GLY A 197 -14.60 8.53 -9.07
N ALA A 198 -15.15 7.65 -8.23
CA ALA A 198 -15.65 6.34 -8.62
C ALA A 198 -16.78 6.47 -9.67
N THR A 199 -17.72 7.40 -9.46
CA THR A 199 -18.77 7.71 -10.43
C THR A 199 -18.21 8.22 -11.76
N ALA A 200 -17.16 9.04 -11.75
CA ALA A 200 -16.51 9.50 -12.98
C ALA A 200 -15.84 8.34 -13.72
N VAL A 201 -15.05 7.52 -13.02
CA VAL A 201 -14.36 6.36 -13.60
C VAL A 201 -15.34 5.32 -14.15
N SER A 202 -16.44 5.07 -13.48
CA SER A 202 -17.47 4.13 -13.93
C SER A 202 -17.99 4.42 -15.33
N LYS A 203 -17.96 5.70 -15.77
CA LYS A 203 -18.46 6.10 -17.11
C LYS A 203 -17.66 5.44 -18.25
N PHE A 204 -16.34 5.46 -18.17
CA PHE A 204 -15.54 4.81 -19.21
C PHE A 204 -15.48 3.30 -19.04
N LEU A 205 -15.46 2.77 -17.77
CA LEU A 205 -15.50 1.32 -17.54
C LEU A 205 -16.76 0.69 -18.13
N LYS A 206 -17.91 1.37 -18.03
CA LYS A 206 -19.17 0.94 -18.63
C LYS A 206 -19.11 0.89 -20.15
N GLN A 207 -18.36 1.79 -20.79
CA GLN A 207 -18.28 1.87 -22.24
C GLN A 207 -17.34 0.84 -22.87
N LEU A 208 -16.41 0.26 -22.11
CA LEU A 208 -15.39 -0.66 -22.62
C LEU A 208 -16.00 -2.01 -23.02
N GLY A 209 -16.64 -2.71 -22.12
CA GLY A 209 -17.20 -4.04 -22.34
C GLY A 209 -16.16 -5.16 -22.54
N THR A 210 -14.88 -4.88 -22.33
CA THR A 210 -13.76 -5.80 -22.60
C THR A 210 -12.89 -6.08 -21.38
N LEU A 211 -13.26 -5.54 -20.21
CA LEU A 211 -12.46 -5.69 -19.00
C LEU A 211 -12.48 -7.14 -18.50
N GLU A 212 -11.30 -7.61 -18.13
CA GLU A 212 -11.06 -8.90 -17.50
C GLU A 212 -10.68 -8.73 -16.01
N SER A 213 -10.09 -7.60 -15.64
CA SER A 213 -9.68 -7.29 -14.27
C SER A 213 -9.90 -5.83 -13.92
N VAL A 214 -10.52 -5.59 -12.76
CA VAL A 214 -10.67 -4.28 -12.15
C VAL A 214 -10.20 -4.35 -10.70
N ALA A 215 -9.21 -3.52 -10.35
CA ALA A 215 -8.70 -3.40 -8.98
C ALA A 215 -8.67 -1.92 -8.56
N MET A 216 -9.51 -1.57 -7.60
CA MET A 216 -9.64 -0.21 -7.07
C MET A 216 -9.67 -0.23 -5.53
N PRO A 217 -8.74 -0.94 -4.85
CA PRO A 217 -8.73 -1.00 -3.40
C PRO A 217 -8.37 0.36 -2.80
N GLN A 218 -8.78 0.59 -1.55
CA GLN A 218 -8.34 1.69 -0.70
C GLN A 218 -8.54 3.08 -1.35
N ASN A 219 -9.77 3.35 -1.79
CA ASN A 219 -10.12 4.60 -2.46
C ASN A 219 -11.11 5.48 -1.68
N GLY A 220 -11.61 5.03 -0.53
CA GLY A 220 -12.65 5.72 0.25
C GLY A 220 -13.99 5.79 -0.50
N ILE A 221 -14.36 4.71 -1.18
CA ILE A 221 -15.60 4.64 -1.95
C ILE A 221 -16.70 4.06 -1.06
N TYR A 222 -17.81 4.81 -0.91
CA TYR A 222 -18.99 4.38 -0.19
C TYR A 222 -20.05 3.80 -1.12
N SER A 223 -21.18 3.34 -0.55
CA SER A 223 -22.26 2.66 -1.28
C SER A 223 -22.71 3.40 -2.53
N GLU A 224 -22.81 4.73 -2.49
CA GLU A 224 -23.21 5.54 -3.65
C GLU A 224 -22.23 5.41 -4.84
N GLY A 225 -20.92 5.50 -4.59
CA GLY A 225 -19.90 5.27 -5.63
C GLY A 225 -19.91 3.83 -6.13
N ILE A 226 -20.07 2.86 -5.23
CA ILE A 226 -20.17 1.43 -5.55
C ILE A 226 -21.37 1.12 -6.44
N LYS A 227 -22.50 1.78 -6.26
CA LYS A 227 -23.67 1.66 -7.14
C LYS A 227 -23.32 1.88 -8.61
N HIS A 228 -22.58 2.96 -8.90
CA HIS A 228 -22.15 3.29 -10.26
C HIS A 228 -21.09 2.32 -10.78
N LEU A 229 -20.17 1.87 -9.93
CA LEU A 229 -19.19 0.87 -10.29
C LEU A 229 -19.85 -0.48 -10.61
N ALA A 230 -20.79 -0.95 -9.78
CA ALA A 230 -21.50 -2.21 -10.01
C ALA A 230 -22.25 -2.21 -11.36
N ASP A 231 -22.90 -1.08 -11.71
CA ASP A 231 -23.55 -0.91 -13.01
C ASP A 231 -22.52 -0.96 -14.16
N ALA A 232 -21.34 -0.37 -14.00
CA ALA A 232 -20.26 -0.42 -14.98
C ALA A 232 -19.64 -1.82 -15.12
N LEU A 233 -19.41 -2.51 -14.00
CA LEU A 233 -18.87 -3.87 -13.95
C LEU A 233 -19.81 -4.84 -14.67
N SER A 234 -21.12 -4.73 -14.48
CA SER A 234 -22.12 -5.58 -15.14
C SER A 234 -22.07 -5.51 -16.67
N SER A 235 -21.53 -4.43 -17.23
CA SER A 235 -21.34 -4.23 -18.66
C SER A 235 -20.09 -4.92 -19.24
N ASN A 236 -19.28 -5.59 -18.38
CA ASN A 236 -18.05 -6.27 -18.75
C ASN A 236 -18.14 -7.78 -18.46
N PRO A 237 -18.80 -8.57 -19.32
CA PRO A 237 -19.12 -9.98 -19.06
C PRO A 237 -17.90 -10.90 -18.99
N ASP A 238 -16.74 -10.43 -19.44
CA ASP A 238 -15.49 -11.17 -19.43
C ASP A 238 -14.66 -10.96 -18.15
N LEU A 239 -15.18 -10.22 -17.16
CA LEU A 239 -14.51 -9.98 -15.88
C LEU A 239 -14.22 -11.31 -15.16
N LYS A 240 -12.95 -11.44 -14.76
CA LYS A 240 -12.38 -12.54 -13.98
C LYS A 240 -11.99 -12.09 -12.58
N VAL A 241 -11.58 -10.84 -12.42
CA VAL A 241 -11.08 -10.30 -11.16
C VAL A 241 -11.79 -8.99 -10.80
N ILE A 242 -12.33 -8.92 -9.59
CA ILE A 242 -12.83 -7.71 -8.95
C ILE A 242 -12.15 -7.59 -7.60
N ASN A 243 -11.40 -6.50 -7.42
CA ASN A 243 -10.82 -6.14 -6.13
C ASN A 243 -11.27 -4.72 -5.74
N LEU A 244 -12.08 -4.63 -4.69
CA LEU A 244 -12.57 -3.38 -4.09
C LEU A 244 -12.22 -3.31 -2.59
N GLU A 245 -11.25 -4.10 -2.13
CA GLU A 245 -10.76 -4.17 -0.76
C GLU A 245 -10.53 -2.78 -0.16
N ASP A 246 -10.78 -2.65 1.17
CA ASP A 246 -10.54 -1.43 1.92
C ASP A 246 -11.27 -0.20 1.29
N ASN A 247 -12.59 -0.38 1.10
CA ASN A 247 -13.55 0.66 0.76
C ASN A 247 -14.77 0.52 1.69
N SER A 248 -15.54 1.59 1.87
CA SER A 248 -16.67 1.56 2.78
C SER A 248 -17.97 1.19 2.04
N LEU A 249 -18.03 -0.05 1.52
CA LEU A 249 -19.20 -0.52 0.76
C LEU A 249 -20.48 -0.48 1.57
N THR A 250 -20.42 -0.87 2.84
CA THR A 250 -21.55 -1.15 3.71
C THR A 250 -22.47 -2.25 3.18
N GLU A 251 -23.53 -2.58 3.87
CA GLU A 251 -24.55 -3.56 3.40
C GLU A 251 -25.16 -3.16 2.07
N GLU A 252 -25.43 -1.86 1.90
CA GLU A 252 -26.04 -1.34 0.67
C GLU A 252 -25.12 -1.52 -0.55
N GLY A 253 -23.82 -1.19 -0.41
CA GLY A 253 -22.84 -1.40 -1.49
C GLY A 253 -22.66 -2.88 -1.81
N ALA A 254 -22.64 -3.76 -0.79
CA ALA A 254 -22.60 -5.20 -0.99
C ALA A 254 -23.81 -5.72 -1.78
N LEU A 255 -25.00 -5.14 -1.55
CA LEU A 255 -26.20 -5.46 -2.32
C LEU A 255 -26.06 -5.03 -3.79
N TYR A 256 -25.47 -3.87 -4.09
CA TYR A 256 -25.21 -3.47 -5.49
C TYR A 256 -24.23 -4.43 -6.16
N ILE A 257 -23.17 -4.85 -5.49
CA ILE A 257 -22.24 -5.88 -6.01
C ILE A 257 -22.96 -7.21 -6.21
N ALA A 258 -23.71 -7.70 -5.23
CA ALA A 258 -24.49 -8.93 -5.37
C ALA A 258 -25.40 -8.90 -6.61
N ASN A 259 -26.06 -7.78 -6.87
CA ASN A 259 -26.94 -7.62 -8.03
C ASN A 259 -26.22 -7.65 -9.38
N CYS A 260 -24.92 -7.29 -9.45
CA CYS A 260 -24.16 -7.35 -10.69
C CYS A 260 -23.53 -8.74 -10.96
N LEU A 261 -23.28 -9.56 -9.93
CA LEU A 261 -22.63 -10.87 -10.04
C LEU A 261 -23.26 -11.83 -11.06
N PRO A 262 -24.60 -11.93 -11.21
CA PRO A 262 -25.20 -12.85 -12.18
C PRO A 262 -24.79 -12.59 -13.64
N SER A 263 -24.35 -11.37 -13.98
CA SER A 263 -23.84 -11.02 -15.31
C SER A 263 -22.37 -11.44 -15.52
N LEU A 264 -21.64 -11.74 -14.45
CA LEU A 264 -20.20 -11.97 -14.42
C LEU A 264 -19.85 -13.47 -14.35
N LYS A 265 -20.21 -14.20 -15.40
CA LYS A 265 -20.11 -15.67 -15.43
C LYS A 265 -18.68 -16.20 -15.40
N LYS A 266 -17.68 -15.39 -15.79
CA LYS A 266 -16.26 -15.74 -15.82
C LYS A 266 -15.49 -15.29 -14.57
N LEU A 267 -16.21 -14.77 -13.56
CA LEU A 267 -15.57 -14.27 -12.34
C LEU A 267 -14.85 -15.40 -11.61
N GLN A 268 -13.56 -15.19 -11.35
CA GLN A 268 -12.66 -16.14 -10.69
C GLN A 268 -12.22 -15.64 -9.32
N MET A 269 -12.10 -14.32 -9.14
CA MET A 269 -11.74 -13.71 -7.86
C MET A 269 -12.69 -12.57 -7.53
N LEU A 270 -13.19 -12.57 -6.29
CA LEU A 270 -13.93 -11.47 -5.69
C LEU A 270 -13.27 -11.09 -4.37
N ASN A 271 -12.73 -9.88 -4.28
CA ASN A 271 -12.17 -9.34 -3.04
C ASN A 271 -12.97 -8.11 -2.59
N LEU A 272 -13.64 -8.27 -1.45
CA LEU A 272 -14.37 -7.25 -0.70
C LEU A 272 -13.92 -7.29 0.78
N GLY A 273 -12.67 -7.64 1.06
CA GLY A 273 -12.08 -7.57 2.41
C GLY A 273 -12.06 -6.14 2.92
N ASP A 274 -12.30 -5.95 4.23
CA ASP A 274 -12.31 -4.64 4.88
C ASP A 274 -13.24 -3.63 4.19
N CYS A 275 -14.50 -4.03 4.02
CA CYS A 275 -15.50 -3.25 3.26
C CYS A 275 -16.77 -2.93 4.05
N LEU A 276 -16.84 -3.29 5.34
CA LEU A 276 -17.99 -3.04 6.23
C LEU A 276 -19.30 -3.62 5.67
N ILE A 277 -19.23 -4.77 4.98
CA ILE A 277 -20.41 -5.36 4.33
C ILE A 277 -21.41 -5.94 5.32
N ARG A 278 -21.00 -6.19 6.55
CA ARG A 278 -21.80 -6.71 7.67
C ARG A 278 -22.61 -7.96 7.31
N THR A 279 -23.42 -8.38 8.22
CA THR A 279 -24.26 -9.59 8.05
C THR A 279 -25.25 -9.46 6.91
N GLY A 280 -25.92 -8.31 6.77
CA GLY A 280 -26.91 -8.09 5.70
C GLY A 280 -26.29 -8.19 4.31
N GLY A 281 -25.11 -7.60 4.10
CA GLY A 281 -24.36 -7.71 2.85
C GLY A 281 -23.88 -9.13 2.58
N ALA A 282 -23.38 -9.83 3.60
CA ALA A 282 -22.96 -11.23 3.49
C ALA A 282 -24.12 -12.15 3.06
N LEU A 283 -25.29 -11.97 3.64
CA LEU A 283 -26.50 -12.72 3.26
C LEU A 283 -26.92 -12.43 1.81
N ALA A 284 -26.86 -11.17 1.37
CA ALA A 284 -27.15 -10.79 -0.01
C ALA A 284 -26.17 -11.44 -1.01
N LEU A 285 -24.87 -11.41 -0.71
CA LEU A 285 -23.83 -12.06 -1.50
C LEU A 285 -24.01 -13.58 -1.54
N ALA A 286 -24.21 -14.22 -0.38
CA ALA A 286 -24.39 -15.66 -0.26
C ALA A 286 -25.57 -16.16 -1.11
N LYS A 287 -26.71 -15.45 -1.05
CA LYS A 287 -27.89 -15.76 -1.83
C LYS A 287 -27.62 -15.82 -3.32
N VAL A 288 -26.88 -14.84 -3.85
CA VAL A 288 -26.57 -14.76 -5.29
C VAL A 288 -25.46 -15.73 -5.66
N LEU A 289 -24.41 -15.84 -4.83
CA LEU A 289 -23.31 -16.76 -5.05
C LEU A 289 -23.78 -18.21 -5.14
N LYS A 290 -24.78 -18.61 -4.40
CA LYS A 290 -25.33 -19.97 -4.44
C LYS A 290 -25.73 -20.41 -5.86
N GLU A 291 -26.21 -19.49 -6.70
CA GLU A 291 -26.77 -19.77 -8.03
C GLU A 291 -25.92 -19.23 -9.19
N SER A 292 -24.91 -18.37 -8.92
CA SER A 292 -24.11 -17.69 -9.95
C SER A 292 -22.62 -17.84 -9.74
N CYS A 293 -21.80 -17.34 -10.65
CA CYS A 293 -20.34 -17.31 -10.55
C CYS A 293 -19.71 -18.70 -10.29
N SER A 294 -20.03 -19.69 -11.11
CA SER A 294 -19.53 -21.08 -10.97
C SER A 294 -18.02 -21.22 -11.17
N GLU A 295 -17.36 -20.25 -11.79
CA GLU A 295 -15.91 -20.25 -12.03
C GLU A 295 -15.09 -19.61 -10.90
N LEU A 296 -15.76 -19.15 -9.80
CA LEU A 296 -15.06 -18.56 -8.66
C LEU A 296 -14.08 -19.53 -8.03
N ARG A 297 -12.84 -19.04 -7.87
CA ARG A 297 -11.70 -19.71 -7.24
C ARG A 297 -11.35 -19.09 -5.92
N GLU A 298 -11.36 -17.77 -5.83
CA GLU A 298 -10.92 -17.04 -4.66
C GLU A 298 -11.98 -16.02 -4.22
N ILE A 299 -12.33 -16.05 -2.93
CA ILE A 299 -13.29 -15.13 -2.32
C ILE A 299 -12.66 -14.58 -1.05
N TYR A 300 -12.56 -13.26 -0.96
CA TYR A 300 -12.00 -12.54 0.19
C TYR A 300 -13.09 -11.66 0.80
N LEU A 301 -13.51 -11.99 2.01
CA LEU A 301 -14.53 -11.31 2.79
C LEU A 301 -14.10 -11.14 4.27
N GLY A 302 -12.79 -11.16 4.53
CA GLY A 302 -12.24 -10.89 5.86
C GLY A 302 -12.49 -9.45 6.30
N TYR A 303 -12.51 -9.20 7.61
CA TYR A 303 -12.63 -7.88 8.23
C TYR A 303 -13.89 -7.12 7.80
N ASN A 304 -15.06 -7.72 7.97
CA ASN A 304 -16.31 -7.18 7.45
C ASN A 304 -17.46 -7.12 8.47
N GLU A 305 -17.19 -7.32 9.75
CA GLU A 305 -18.21 -7.29 10.82
C GLU A 305 -19.38 -8.27 10.55
N ILE A 306 -19.07 -9.44 9.97
CA ILE A 306 -20.05 -10.47 9.63
C ILE A 306 -20.25 -11.38 10.84
N ASN A 307 -21.49 -11.54 11.30
CA ASN A 307 -21.82 -12.47 12.38
C ASN A 307 -21.96 -13.93 11.91
N LYS A 308 -22.27 -14.85 12.84
CA LYS A 308 -22.40 -16.28 12.58
C LYS A 308 -23.43 -16.65 11.51
N GLU A 309 -24.55 -15.92 11.41
CA GLU A 309 -25.58 -16.19 10.39
C GLU A 309 -25.04 -15.91 8.99
N GLY A 310 -24.35 -14.77 8.83
CA GLY A 310 -23.72 -14.39 7.56
C GLY A 310 -22.62 -15.36 7.15
N GLY A 311 -21.76 -15.75 8.10
CA GLY A 311 -20.69 -16.72 7.88
C GLY A 311 -21.21 -18.10 7.45
N LYS A 312 -22.24 -18.60 8.12
CA LYS A 312 -22.90 -19.84 7.75
C LYS A 312 -23.51 -19.77 6.34
N ALA A 313 -24.22 -18.69 6.02
CA ALA A 313 -24.82 -18.52 4.70
C ALA A 313 -23.75 -18.49 3.58
N LEU A 314 -22.60 -17.86 3.82
CA LEU A 314 -21.47 -17.87 2.89
C LEU A 314 -20.90 -19.27 2.72
N ALA A 315 -20.71 -20.04 3.80
CA ALA A 315 -20.26 -21.43 3.72
C ALA A 315 -21.25 -22.30 2.93
N ASP A 316 -22.56 -22.14 3.17
CA ASP A 316 -23.61 -22.83 2.40
C ASP A 316 -23.58 -22.48 0.91
N ALA A 317 -23.25 -21.24 0.56
CA ALA A 317 -23.15 -20.81 -0.83
C ALA A 317 -21.98 -21.45 -1.59
N MET A 318 -21.02 -22.05 -0.88
CA MET A 318 -19.87 -22.74 -1.48
C MET A 318 -20.22 -24.13 -2.02
N GLU A 319 -21.41 -24.67 -1.77
CA GLU A 319 -21.84 -26.01 -2.19
C GLU A 319 -21.55 -26.27 -3.69
N ASN A 320 -21.94 -25.35 -4.56
CA ASN A 320 -21.80 -25.48 -6.01
C ASN A 320 -20.54 -24.84 -6.59
N LYS A 321 -19.57 -24.40 -5.77
CA LYS A 321 -18.31 -23.80 -6.22
C LYS A 321 -17.24 -24.87 -6.41
N MET A 322 -17.30 -25.56 -7.55
CA MET A 322 -16.38 -26.68 -7.83
C MET A 322 -14.95 -26.22 -8.13
N ALA A 323 -14.76 -24.98 -8.54
CA ALA A 323 -13.47 -24.38 -8.81
C ALA A 323 -12.85 -23.64 -7.62
N LEU A 324 -13.52 -23.64 -6.44
CA LEU A 324 -13.05 -22.91 -5.25
C LEU A 324 -11.69 -23.41 -4.80
N GLU A 325 -10.75 -22.48 -4.68
CA GLU A 325 -9.39 -22.69 -4.19
C GLU A 325 -9.18 -22.05 -2.83
N LEU A 326 -9.86 -20.90 -2.55
CA LEU A 326 -9.69 -20.17 -1.30
C LEU A 326 -10.95 -19.35 -0.93
N LEU A 327 -11.40 -19.48 0.32
CA LEU A 327 -12.38 -18.65 0.98
C LEU A 327 -11.76 -18.02 2.22
N VAL A 328 -11.57 -16.70 2.24
CA VAL A 328 -11.03 -15.94 3.37
C VAL A 328 -12.15 -15.22 4.09
N LEU A 329 -12.37 -15.58 5.35
CA LEU A 329 -13.40 -15.03 6.24
C LEU A 329 -12.82 -14.51 7.57
N ASN A 330 -11.49 -14.45 7.72
CA ASN A 330 -10.82 -14.07 8.96
C ASN A 330 -11.16 -12.63 9.38
N GLY A 331 -11.09 -12.31 10.69
CA GLY A 331 -11.35 -10.97 11.20
C GLY A 331 -12.83 -10.54 11.11
N ASN A 332 -13.76 -11.47 11.26
CA ASN A 332 -15.19 -11.20 11.35
C ASN A 332 -15.69 -11.43 12.79
N GLN A 333 -16.99 -11.46 13.01
CA GLN A 333 -17.64 -11.54 14.33
C GLN A 333 -18.50 -12.80 14.43
N PHE A 334 -17.93 -13.96 14.11
CA PHE A 334 -18.66 -15.23 14.12
C PHE A 334 -18.83 -15.81 15.52
N GLY A 335 -17.92 -15.50 16.45
CA GLY A 335 -17.77 -16.17 17.72
C GLY A 335 -17.33 -17.63 17.59
N ASP A 336 -17.02 -18.28 18.72
CA ASP A 336 -16.59 -19.68 18.73
C ASP A 336 -17.59 -20.63 18.07
N GLU A 337 -18.89 -20.44 18.34
CA GLU A 337 -19.96 -21.25 17.77
C GLU A 337 -20.04 -21.08 16.25
N GLY A 338 -19.97 -19.83 15.76
CA GLY A 338 -20.02 -19.53 14.32
C GLY A 338 -18.83 -20.08 13.58
N CYS A 339 -17.62 -19.96 14.14
CA CYS A 339 -16.41 -20.55 13.59
C CYS A 339 -16.52 -22.06 13.43
N ILE A 340 -17.04 -22.75 14.47
CA ILE A 340 -17.28 -24.22 14.42
C ILE A 340 -18.27 -24.55 13.30
N LEU A 341 -19.41 -23.85 13.22
CA LEU A 341 -20.42 -24.09 12.18
C LEU A 341 -19.86 -23.91 10.75
N ILE A 342 -19.04 -22.90 10.53
CA ILE A 342 -18.38 -22.66 9.22
C ILE A 342 -17.42 -23.80 8.89
N ILE A 343 -16.57 -24.20 9.84
CA ILE A 343 -15.58 -25.29 9.66
C ILE A 343 -16.31 -26.61 9.37
N GLU A 344 -17.33 -26.96 10.15
CA GLU A 344 -18.12 -28.18 9.96
C GLU A 344 -18.79 -28.16 8.58
N ARG A 345 -19.42 -27.05 8.19
CA ARG A 345 -20.07 -26.94 6.89
C ARG A 345 -19.10 -27.08 5.71
N MET A 346 -17.95 -26.44 5.77
CA MET A 346 -16.91 -26.58 4.73
C MET A 346 -16.37 -28.02 4.69
N SER A 347 -16.28 -28.69 5.82
CA SER A 347 -15.90 -30.10 5.90
C SER A 347 -16.95 -31.04 5.28
N GLU A 348 -18.26 -30.83 5.56
CA GLU A 348 -19.35 -31.56 4.92
C GLU A 348 -19.33 -31.44 3.39
N LEU A 349 -18.96 -30.26 2.89
CA LEU A 349 -18.81 -29.99 1.45
C LEU A 349 -17.52 -30.59 0.85
N GLY A 350 -16.64 -31.18 1.68
CA GLY A 350 -15.32 -31.65 1.26
C GLY A 350 -14.38 -30.54 0.84
N LYS A 351 -14.52 -29.34 1.44
CA LYS A 351 -13.78 -28.10 1.10
C LYS A 351 -13.03 -27.51 2.28
N SER A 352 -12.63 -28.33 3.26
CA SER A 352 -11.87 -27.87 4.43
C SER A 352 -10.57 -27.17 4.06
N ASP A 353 -9.86 -27.66 3.04
CA ASP A 353 -8.57 -27.10 2.59
C ASP A 353 -8.71 -25.75 1.87
N GLN A 354 -9.93 -25.39 1.46
CA GLN A 354 -10.25 -24.12 0.80
C GLN A 354 -10.61 -23.01 1.79
N LEU A 355 -10.93 -23.36 3.04
CA LEU A 355 -11.21 -22.36 4.08
C LEU A 355 -9.90 -21.82 4.65
N GLY A 356 -9.73 -20.48 4.59
CA GLY A 356 -8.65 -19.79 5.29
C GLY A 356 -8.79 -19.89 6.81
N THR A 357 -7.78 -19.42 7.53
CA THR A 357 -7.84 -19.35 9.00
C THR A 357 -9.00 -18.47 9.49
N LEU A 358 -9.54 -18.79 10.65
CA LEU A 358 -10.52 -17.96 11.39
C LEU A 358 -9.94 -17.50 12.75
N SER A 359 -8.60 -17.50 12.89
CA SER A 359 -7.94 -17.23 14.17
C SER A 359 -7.97 -15.77 14.63
N GLU A 360 -8.38 -14.86 13.77
CA GLU A 360 -8.56 -13.43 14.05
C GLU A 360 -10.03 -13.05 14.10
N ASP A 361 -10.92 -14.00 14.40
CA ASP A 361 -12.33 -13.71 14.64
C ASP A 361 -12.48 -12.86 15.90
N GLU A 362 -13.26 -11.77 15.80
CA GLU A 362 -13.41 -10.77 16.88
C GLU A 362 -14.43 -11.18 17.95
N GLY A 363 -15.06 -12.34 17.79
CA GLY A 363 -16.13 -12.82 18.68
C GLY A 363 -17.52 -12.33 18.27
N GLU A 364 -18.54 -12.74 19.07
CA GLU A 364 -19.90 -12.20 18.91
C GLU A 364 -19.97 -10.83 19.58
N ASP A 365 -20.60 -9.83 18.92
CA ASP A 365 -20.99 -8.59 19.59
C ASP A 365 -22.01 -8.95 20.68
N ASP A 366 -21.71 -8.61 21.94
CA ASP A 366 -22.68 -8.68 23.03
C ASP A 366 -23.79 -7.65 22.74
N GLU A 367 -24.90 -8.08 22.12
CA GLU A 367 -26.09 -7.26 21.88
C GLU A 367 -26.82 -6.88 23.20
N ASN A 368 -26.10 -6.35 24.17
CA ASN A 368 -26.65 -5.90 25.46
C ASN A 368 -26.19 -4.50 25.88
N ASP A 369 -25.96 -3.62 24.94
CA ASP A 369 -25.97 -2.18 25.22
C ASP A 369 -27.12 -1.53 24.43
N GLU A 370 -28.35 -1.67 25.00
CA GLU A 370 -29.45 -0.74 24.75
C GLU A 370 -29.07 0.61 25.37
N ASP A 371 -28.25 1.39 24.65
CA ASP A 371 -28.13 2.82 24.89
C ASP A 371 -28.79 3.56 23.73
N ASP A 372 -30.05 3.95 24.01
CA ASP A 372 -30.75 5.02 23.33
C ASP A 372 -29.92 6.31 23.36
N ASP A 373 -29.14 6.56 22.32
CA ASP A 373 -28.64 7.90 22.01
C ASP A 373 -29.11 8.31 20.61
N ASP A 374 -30.33 8.90 20.61
CA ASP A 374 -30.81 9.79 19.55
C ASP A 374 -29.87 11.00 19.43
N ASP A 375 -28.77 10.88 18.70
CA ASP A 375 -27.97 12.01 18.28
C ASP A 375 -28.33 12.45 16.85
N ASP A 376 -29.21 13.44 16.87
CA ASP A 376 -29.62 14.34 15.79
C ASP A 376 -28.38 15.05 15.20
N TYR A 377 -27.77 14.50 14.15
CA TYR A 377 -26.70 15.14 13.43
C TYR A 377 -27.24 16.25 12.52
N ASN A 378 -27.28 17.46 13.08
CA ASN A 378 -27.38 18.69 12.31
C ASN A 378 -26.17 18.81 11.36
N GLU A 379 -26.45 18.81 10.08
CA GLU A 379 -25.52 19.22 9.03
C GLU A 379 -25.18 20.71 9.20
N GLU A 380 -24.02 21.00 9.77
CA GLU A 380 -23.40 22.33 9.62
C GLU A 380 -22.47 22.32 8.41
N HIS A 381 -22.89 23.04 7.40
CA HIS A 381 -22.06 23.45 6.27
C HIS A 381 -20.86 24.25 6.80
N VAL A 382 -19.66 23.70 6.67
CA VAL A 382 -18.42 24.45 6.79
C VAL A 382 -18.01 24.90 5.39
N GLU A 383 -18.19 26.19 5.14
CA GLU A 383 -17.66 26.86 3.96
C GLU A 383 -16.12 26.89 4.06
N GLU A 384 -15.43 26.30 3.10
CA GLU A 384 -13.99 26.47 2.94
C GLU A 384 -13.69 27.88 2.43
N GLU A 385 -13.11 28.70 3.29
CA GLU A 385 -12.53 29.99 2.89
C GLU A 385 -11.24 29.72 2.08
N GLU A 386 -11.25 30.17 0.83
CA GLU A 386 -10.07 30.32 0.00
C GLU A 386 -9.12 31.38 0.61
N GLU A 387 -8.00 30.94 1.17
CA GLU A 387 -6.92 31.87 1.51
C GLU A 387 -6.18 32.32 0.25
N SER A 388 -6.38 33.58 -0.05
CA SER A 388 -5.67 34.35 -1.07
C SER A 388 -4.21 34.59 -0.66
N ASP A 389 -3.31 34.35 -1.60
CA ASP A 389 -1.92 34.79 -1.59
C ASP A 389 -1.82 36.30 -1.32
N SER A 390 -1.13 36.68 -0.26
CA SER A 390 -0.52 37.98 -0.16
C SER A 390 1.00 37.84 -0.07
N GLN A 391 1.62 38.36 -1.10
CA GLN A 391 3.05 38.67 -1.19
C GLN A 391 3.46 39.63 -0.06
N ASP A 392 4.57 39.30 0.59
CA ASP A 392 5.42 40.39 1.13
C ASP A 392 6.90 40.06 0.91
N GLU A 393 7.50 41.07 0.36
CA GLU A 393 8.87 41.15 -0.10
C GLU A 393 9.87 41.32 1.07
N ILE A 394 11.07 40.82 0.84
CA ILE A 394 12.39 41.43 1.04
C ILE A 394 12.95 41.53 2.46
N SER A 395 14.12 41.00 2.66
CA SER A 395 15.36 41.80 2.55
C SER A 395 16.63 40.94 2.66
N ASN A 396 17.44 41.07 1.63
CA ASN A 396 18.87 40.71 1.62
C ASN A 396 19.63 41.44 2.74
N LYS A 397 20.46 40.71 3.46
CA LYS A 397 21.76 41.23 3.92
C LYS A 397 22.81 40.17 3.89
N SER A 398 23.72 40.35 2.95
CA SER A 398 25.07 39.81 2.91
C SER A 398 25.87 40.15 4.16
N LEU A 399 26.80 39.27 4.55
CA LEU A 399 28.15 39.57 5.03
C LEU A 399 28.80 38.25 5.47
N GLU A 400 29.71 37.80 4.66
CA GLU A 400 31.17 37.83 4.81
C GLU A 400 31.80 36.76 5.72
N ASP A 401 32.71 36.06 5.09
CA ASP A 401 33.73 35.13 5.59
C ASP A 401 34.32 35.52 6.95
N ASP A 402 34.49 34.51 7.80
CA ASP A 402 35.77 34.46 8.52
C ASP A 402 36.21 33.03 8.82
N LYS A 403 37.48 32.82 8.61
CA LYS A 403 38.21 31.56 8.73
C LYS A 403 38.67 31.32 10.16
N SER A 404 38.69 30.03 10.49
CA SER A 404 39.64 29.38 11.40
C SER A 404 39.54 29.64 12.90
N SER A 405 39.18 28.57 13.63
CA SER A 405 40.08 28.06 14.67
C SER A 405 39.52 26.75 15.26
N LEU A 406 40.33 25.74 15.29
CA LEU A 406 40.19 24.51 16.06
C LEU A 406 40.08 24.87 17.54
N HIS A 407 38.91 24.57 18.14
CA HIS A 407 38.79 24.47 19.58
C HIS A 407 38.15 23.12 19.97
N PRO A 408 38.58 22.52 21.07
CA PRO A 408 38.17 21.19 21.47
C PRO A 408 36.68 21.18 21.84
N SER A 409 36.04 20.06 21.55
CA SER A 409 34.64 19.78 21.87
C SER A 409 34.30 20.12 23.31
N PRO A 410 33.21 20.84 23.58
CA PRO A 410 32.78 21.07 24.94
C PRO A 410 32.31 19.75 25.57
N VAL A 411 32.87 19.45 26.74
CA VAL A 411 32.37 18.43 27.67
C VAL A 411 30.98 18.92 28.12
N TYR A 412 29.92 18.35 27.52
CA TYR A 412 28.56 18.60 27.97
C TYR A 412 28.40 18.03 29.38
N LYS A 413 28.20 18.88 30.38
CA LYS A 413 27.67 18.48 31.65
C LYS A 413 26.26 17.95 31.42
N VAL A 414 26.03 16.69 31.75
CA VAL A 414 24.71 16.05 31.75
C VAL A 414 23.83 16.84 32.71
N ASN A 415 22.90 17.62 32.21
CA ASN A 415 22.05 18.47 33.05
C ASN A 415 20.76 17.78 33.48
N SER A 416 20.32 16.71 32.85
CA SER A 416 19.17 15.91 33.33
C SER A 416 18.99 14.64 32.51
N ILE A 417 18.55 13.56 33.15
CA ILE A 417 18.09 12.32 32.50
C ILE A 417 16.93 12.59 31.51
N HIS A 418 16.11 13.60 31.76
CA HIS A 418 15.01 14.01 30.86
C HIS A 418 15.46 14.58 29.50
N ASP A 419 16.70 15.05 29.40
CA ASP A 419 17.22 15.55 28.09
C ASP A 419 17.43 14.41 27.11
N PHE A 420 17.69 13.18 27.59
CA PHE A 420 17.83 11.98 26.76
C PHE A 420 16.54 11.67 25.98
N VAL A 421 15.36 11.79 26.61
CA VAL A 421 14.08 11.49 25.92
C VAL A 421 13.80 12.47 24.78
N ARG A 422 14.25 13.74 24.92
CA ARG A 422 14.03 14.77 23.91
C ARG A 422 15.02 14.72 22.76
N HIS A 423 16.29 14.44 23.08
CA HIS A 423 17.39 14.43 22.11
C HIS A 423 18.35 13.29 22.44
N PRO A 424 17.99 12.02 22.13
CA PRO A 424 18.82 10.87 22.46
C PRO A 424 20.15 10.93 21.71
N THR A 425 21.25 10.71 22.43
CA THR A 425 22.60 10.58 21.88
C THR A 425 23.36 9.44 22.55
N SER A 426 24.29 8.82 21.81
CA SER A 426 25.12 7.73 22.33
C SER A 426 25.97 8.15 23.54
N GLY A 427 26.45 9.40 23.56
CA GLY A 427 27.19 9.95 24.69
C GLY A 427 26.35 10.10 25.95
N MET A 428 25.08 10.52 25.83
CA MET A 428 24.14 10.58 26.96
C MET A 428 23.82 9.18 27.50
N LEU A 429 23.57 8.21 26.60
CA LEU A 429 23.25 6.84 26.97
C LEU A 429 24.38 6.22 27.82
N VAL A 430 25.64 6.39 27.39
CA VAL A 430 26.81 5.92 28.15
C VAL A 430 26.95 6.66 29.50
N SER A 431 26.70 7.97 29.50
CA SER A 431 26.77 8.75 30.74
C SER A 431 25.74 8.32 31.80
N LEU A 432 24.50 8.04 31.35
CA LEU A 432 23.43 7.51 32.20
C LEU A 432 23.78 6.11 32.72
N HIS A 433 24.35 5.28 31.89
CA HIS A 433 24.80 3.95 32.24
C HIS A 433 25.93 4.01 33.30
N ASP A 434 26.96 4.85 33.09
CA ASP A 434 28.10 5.00 34.00
C ASP A 434 27.69 5.63 35.35
N ALA A 435 26.66 6.50 35.33
CA ALA A 435 26.07 7.06 36.55
C ALA A 435 25.12 6.10 37.26
N ASN A 436 24.87 4.92 36.71
CA ASN A 436 23.90 3.93 37.19
C ASN A 436 22.49 4.49 37.41
N GLU A 437 22.05 5.38 36.51
CA GLU A 437 20.73 5.97 36.56
C GLU A 437 19.63 4.93 36.24
N ASP A 438 18.43 5.15 36.82
CA ASP A 438 17.25 4.33 36.54
C ASP A 438 16.51 4.89 35.33
N ILE A 439 16.63 4.22 34.19
CA ILE A 439 15.99 4.63 32.93
C ILE A 439 14.45 4.66 33.03
N LEU A 440 13.87 3.83 33.90
CA LEU A 440 12.42 3.78 34.10
C LEU A 440 11.88 5.03 34.81
N SER A 441 12.75 5.80 35.49
CA SER A 441 12.36 7.09 36.07
C SER A 441 11.98 8.15 35.04
N LEU A 442 12.26 7.91 33.76
CA LEU A 442 11.84 8.76 32.64
C LEU A 442 10.37 8.56 32.22
N LEU A 443 9.77 7.47 32.67
CA LEU A 443 8.39 7.14 32.35
C LEU A 443 7.44 7.83 33.34
N PRO A 444 6.27 8.33 32.87
CA PRO A 444 5.18 8.81 33.74
C PRO A 444 4.72 7.76 34.75
N GLU A 445 4.11 8.19 35.89
CA GLU A 445 3.57 7.27 36.89
C GLU A 445 2.47 6.33 36.32
N GLU A 446 1.68 6.81 35.35
CA GLU A 446 0.69 6.04 34.61
C GLU A 446 1.15 5.90 33.16
N SER A 447 2.15 5.08 32.89
CA SER A 447 2.71 4.84 31.56
C SER A 447 1.97 3.73 30.84
N SER A 448 1.62 4.00 29.57
CA SER A 448 1.08 3.01 28.65
C SER A 448 2.18 2.09 28.08
N ASP A 449 1.77 0.99 27.46
CA ASP A 449 2.67 0.11 26.71
C ASP A 449 3.41 0.85 25.59
N PHE A 450 2.76 1.85 24.97
CA PHE A 450 3.38 2.71 23.97
C PHE A 450 4.56 3.51 24.52
N ASP A 451 4.48 4.02 25.76
CA ASP A 451 5.57 4.78 26.40
C ASP A 451 6.81 3.91 26.62
N TYR A 452 6.62 2.64 27.00
CA TYR A 452 7.71 1.67 27.15
C TYR A 452 8.35 1.34 25.80
N VAL A 453 7.55 1.17 24.77
CA VAL A 453 8.04 0.90 23.41
C VAL A 453 8.79 2.10 22.83
N ASP A 454 8.29 3.32 23.02
CA ASP A 454 8.95 4.55 22.56
C ASP A 454 10.31 4.75 23.27
N LEU A 455 10.37 4.52 24.58
CA LEU A 455 11.62 4.61 25.34
C LEU A 455 12.63 3.54 24.87
N PHE A 456 12.17 2.31 24.63
CA PHE A 456 13.01 1.24 24.06
C PHE A 456 13.56 1.64 22.68
N CYS A 457 12.73 2.17 21.79
CA CYS A 457 13.15 2.62 20.46
C CYS A 457 14.17 3.77 20.55
N LYS A 458 14.00 4.72 21.49
CA LYS A 458 14.97 5.80 21.72
C LYS A 458 16.33 5.28 22.22
N VAL A 459 16.34 4.27 23.09
CA VAL A 459 17.59 3.60 23.49
C VAL A 459 18.27 2.94 22.30
N CYS A 460 17.51 2.25 21.45
CA CYS A 460 18.02 1.54 20.27
C CYS A 460 18.51 2.49 19.16
N SER A 461 17.88 3.67 19.01
CA SER A 461 18.19 4.62 17.93
C SER A 461 19.61 5.20 18.00
N VAL A 462 20.24 5.18 19.17
CA VAL A 462 21.58 5.73 19.39
C VAL A 462 22.67 4.66 19.43
N VAL A 463 22.33 3.41 19.11
CA VAL A 463 23.28 2.29 19.13
C VAL A 463 24.24 2.39 17.95
N ASP A 464 25.51 2.60 18.28
CA ASP A 464 26.61 2.53 17.32
C ASP A 464 27.13 1.09 17.23
N LEU A 465 27.08 0.51 16.03
CA LEU A 465 27.44 -0.89 15.80
C LEU A 465 28.92 -1.19 16.08
N ASP A 466 29.77 -0.20 16.07
CA ASP A 466 31.21 -0.34 16.31
C ASP A 466 31.63 0.07 17.73
N ASN A 467 30.69 0.56 18.57
CA ASN A 467 30.99 1.05 19.92
C ASN A 467 30.44 0.11 21.01
N GLU A 468 31.30 -0.74 21.54
CA GLU A 468 30.93 -1.72 22.58
C GLU A 468 30.37 -1.10 23.85
N LYS A 469 30.82 0.11 24.27
CA LYS A 469 30.28 0.77 25.47
C LYS A 469 28.83 1.21 25.24
N VAL A 470 28.51 1.71 24.07
CA VAL A 470 27.14 2.10 23.71
C VAL A 470 26.23 0.88 23.67
N LYS A 471 26.69 -0.24 23.11
CA LYS A 471 25.93 -1.50 23.09
C LYS A 471 25.66 -2.01 24.51
N LEU A 472 26.66 -2.03 25.39
CA LEU A 472 26.48 -2.50 26.77
C LEU A 472 25.49 -1.62 27.53
N ALA A 473 25.54 -0.30 27.36
CA ALA A 473 24.58 0.61 27.94
C ALA A 473 23.16 0.35 27.40
N ALA A 474 23.01 0.16 26.09
CA ALA A 474 21.74 -0.14 25.45
C ALA A 474 21.15 -1.48 25.91
N TYR A 475 21.96 -2.52 26.04
CA TYR A 475 21.54 -3.84 26.52
C TYR A 475 20.96 -3.76 27.92
N ARG A 476 21.67 -3.10 28.83
CA ARG A 476 21.20 -2.92 30.23
C ARG A 476 19.84 -2.21 30.25
N PHE A 477 19.75 -1.06 29.61
CA PHE A 477 18.52 -0.28 29.63
C PHE A 477 17.36 -0.99 28.88
N ALA A 478 17.63 -1.70 27.81
CA ALA A 478 16.63 -2.53 27.14
C ALA A 478 16.12 -3.66 28.04
N ASP A 479 17.02 -4.31 28.80
CA ASP A 479 16.63 -5.32 29.78
C ASP A 479 15.74 -4.72 30.88
N ASP A 480 16.07 -3.55 31.40
CA ASP A 480 15.27 -2.86 32.43
C ASP A 480 13.87 -2.51 31.89
N ILE A 481 13.78 -1.95 30.68
CA ILE A 481 12.53 -1.53 30.05
C ILE A 481 11.64 -2.74 29.71
N LEU A 482 12.16 -3.73 28.97
CA LEU A 482 11.34 -4.84 28.48
C LEU A 482 10.98 -5.85 29.58
N SER A 483 11.86 -6.10 30.57
CA SER A 483 11.50 -6.97 31.70
C SER A 483 10.34 -6.39 32.49
N LYS A 484 10.31 -5.06 32.68
CA LYS A 484 9.22 -4.36 33.34
C LYS A 484 7.95 -4.39 32.51
N ALA A 485 8.04 -4.09 31.21
CA ALA A 485 6.91 -4.12 30.30
C ALA A 485 6.25 -5.51 30.26
N PHE A 486 6.99 -6.57 30.01
CA PHE A 486 6.45 -7.93 30.00
C PHE A 486 5.85 -8.37 31.35
N SER A 487 6.34 -7.82 32.46
CA SER A 487 5.73 -8.07 33.80
C SER A 487 4.37 -7.37 33.92
N LEU A 488 4.24 -6.14 33.43
CA LEU A 488 3.00 -5.35 33.54
C LEU A 488 1.88 -5.89 32.63
N TRP A 489 2.21 -6.25 31.39
CA TRP A 489 1.24 -6.72 30.38
C TRP A 489 1.21 -8.25 30.24
N SER A 490 1.64 -9.00 31.25
CA SER A 490 1.66 -10.47 31.20
C SER A 490 0.27 -11.10 30.98
N ASN A 491 -0.82 -10.40 31.35
CA ASN A 491 -2.18 -10.86 31.18
C ASN A 491 -2.84 -10.41 29.84
N ASP A 492 -2.24 -9.41 29.18
CA ASP A 492 -2.70 -8.88 27.89
C ASP A 492 -1.48 -8.58 27.00
N ILE A 493 -0.74 -9.63 26.71
CA ILE A 493 0.50 -9.53 25.94
C ILE A 493 0.26 -9.20 24.46
N SER A 494 -0.96 -9.43 23.98
CA SER A 494 -1.29 -9.23 22.56
C SER A 494 -1.25 -7.75 22.19
N LEU A 495 -1.81 -6.88 23.04
CA LEU A 495 -1.78 -5.43 22.85
C LEU A 495 -0.33 -4.91 22.87
N PHE A 496 0.44 -5.32 23.87
CA PHE A 496 1.86 -4.95 23.96
C PHE A 496 2.64 -5.41 22.72
N ASN A 497 2.44 -6.65 22.26
CA ASN A 497 3.13 -7.18 21.08
C ASN A 497 2.81 -6.38 19.81
N ASN A 498 1.56 -5.97 19.64
CA ASN A 498 1.16 -5.15 18.50
C ASN A 498 1.90 -3.81 18.52
N ASN A 499 1.84 -3.07 19.62
CA ASN A 499 2.52 -1.79 19.76
C ASN A 499 4.04 -1.91 19.69
N PHE A 500 4.59 -3.02 20.21
CA PHE A 500 6.01 -3.32 20.10
C PHE A 500 6.45 -3.53 18.64
N LEU A 501 5.73 -4.34 17.87
CA LEU A 501 6.03 -4.58 16.45
C LEU A 501 5.87 -3.32 15.60
N VAL A 502 4.88 -2.48 15.91
CA VAL A 502 4.69 -1.17 15.26
C VAL A 502 5.85 -0.23 15.62
N GLY A 503 6.21 -0.13 16.89
CA GLY A 503 7.28 0.75 17.37
C GLY A 503 8.65 0.43 16.77
N ILE A 504 8.97 -0.87 16.65
CA ILE A 504 10.25 -1.31 16.05
C ILE A 504 10.20 -1.36 14.51
N GLY A 505 9.10 -0.94 13.89
CA GLY A 505 8.97 -0.81 12.43
C GLY A 505 8.73 -2.12 11.67
N LEU A 506 8.39 -3.21 12.34
CA LEU A 506 8.08 -4.51 11.70
C LEU A 506 6.60 -4.62 11.29
N LEU A 507 5.72 -3.84 11.92
CA LEU A 507 4.30 -3.74 11.58
C LEU A 507 3.97 -2.28 11.22
N LYS A 508 3.05 -2.07 10.29
CA LYS A 508 2.60 -0.72 9.90
C LYS A 508 1.52 -0.25 10.87
N GLY A 509 1.81 0.78 11.65
CA GLY A 509 0.82 1.41 12.53
C GLY A 509 -0.10 2.38 11.79
N GLU A 510 -1.31 2.60 12.30
CA GLU A 510 -2.28 3.57 11.77
C GLU A 510 -1.86 5.03 11.98
N ASN A 511 -0.96 5.31 12.92
CA ASN A 511 -0.46 6.65 13.19
C ASN A 511 0.52 7.14 12.13
N LYS A 512 0.08 8.09 11.29
CA LYS A 512 0.79 8.75 10.19
C LYS A 512 2.07 9.51 10.55
N LYS A 513 2.58 9.45 11.77
CA LYS A 513 3.76 10.20 12.24
C LYS A 513 5.06 9.41 12.32
N MET A 514 5.09 8.14 11.92
CA MET A 514 6.36 7.41 11.86
C MET A 514 7.13 7.82 10.61
N GLU A 515 8.36 8.27 10.81
CA GLU A 515 9.29 8.72 9.76
C GLU A 515 9.55 7.59 8.75
N LYS A 516 9.50 7.92 7.48
CA LYS A 516 9.54 6.99 6.34
C LYS A 516 10.90 6.32 6.09
N ASP A 517 11.89 6.41 6.90
CA ASP A 517 13.22 5.78 6.71
C ASP A 517 13.82 5.39 8.07
N LEU A 518 13.05 4.70 8.91
CA LEU A 518 13.55 4.22 10.20
C LEU A 518 14.67 3.19 9.98
N ASP A 519 15.90 3.55 10.35
CA ASP A 519 17.01 2.58 10.39
C ASP A 519 16.88 1.72 11.65
N ILE A 520 16.49 0.46 11.48
CA ILE A 520 16.31 -0.50 12.58
C ILE A 520 17.58 -1.29 12.92
N SER A 521 18.74 -0.93 12.36
CA SER A 521 19.98 -1.67 12.58
C SER A 521 20.35 -1.75 14.06
N GLY A 522 20.22 -0.65 14.80
CA GLY A 522 20.42 -0.61 16.26
C GLY A 522 19.41 -1.49 17.01
N ILE A 523 18.14 -1.45 16.59
CA ILE A 523 17.07 -2.28 17.15
C ILE A 523 17.39 -3.76 16.99
N LEU A 524 17.82 -4.21 15.79
CA LEU A 524 18.15 -5.62 15.53
C LEU A 524 19.29 -6.13 16.42
N VAL A 525 20.29 -5.30 16.68
CA VAL A 525 21.42 -5.64 17.56
C VAL A 525 20.98 -5.78 19.02
N VAL A 526 20.12 -4.88 19.49
CA VAL A 526 19.58 -4.95 20.85
C VAL A 526 18.62 -6.12 21.00
N LEU A 527 17.78 -6.38 19.98
CA LEU A 527 16.88 -7.54 19.95
C LEU A 527 17.65 -8.86 20.07
N ASP A 528 18.80 -9.02 19.39
CA ASP A 528 19.62 -10.25 19.51
C ASP A 528 20.07 -10.51 20.95
N HIS A 529 20.26 -9.45 21.75
CA HIS A 529 20.55 -9.58 23.17
C HIS A 529 19.30 -9.94 23.98
N VAL A 530 18.20 -9.16 23.85
CA VAL A 530 17.03 -9.30 24.74
C VAL A 530 16.23 -10.57 24.50
N VAL A 531 16.18 -11.11 23.27
CA VAL A 531 15.48 -12.37 22.98
C VAL A 531 16.12 -13.59 23.66
N ARG A 532 17.35 -13.48 24.13
CA ARG A 532 18.06 -14.53 24.89
C ARG A 532 17.73 -14.50 26.38
N GLN A 533 17.10 -13.42 26.86
CA GLN A 533 16.84 -13.24 28.29
C GLN A 533 15.67 -14.08 28.78
N PRO A 534 15.68 -14.53 30.03
CA PRO A 534 14.62 -15.37 30.58
C PRO A 534 13.24 -14.71 30.65
N TYR A 535 13.19 -13.38 30.74
CA TYR A 535 11.94 -12.61 30.77
C TYR A 535 11.28 -12.48 29.41
N PHE A 536 12.00 -12.74 28.31
CA PHE A 536 11.48 -12.54 26.96
C PHE A 536 10.53 -13.68 26.57
N LEU A 537 9.26 -13.35 26.31
CA LEU A 537 8.20 -14.32 26.12
C LEU A 537 8.32 -15.08 24.79
N SER A 538 8.01 -16.36 24.84
CA SER A 538 8.06 -17.24 23.66
C SER A 538 7.08 -16.83 22.57
N SER A 539 5.90 -16.30 22.93
CA SER A 539 4.91 -15.76 22.00
C SER A 539 5.45 -14.57 21.20
N THR A 540 6.06 -13.60 21.90
CA THR A 540 6.70 -12.43 21.27
C THR A 540 7.87 -12.86 20.37
N ARG A 541 8.65 -13.86 20.78
CA ARG A 541 9.75 -14.43 19.98
C ARG A 541 9.25 -15.03 18.68
N SER A 542 8.15 -15.79 18.72
CA SER A 542 7.55 -16.38 17.52
C SER A 542 7.03 -15.32 16.54
N LEU A 543 6.43 -14.23 17.05
CA LEU A 543 6.00 -13.09 16.24
C LEU A 543 7.20 -12.39 15.59
N LEU A 544 8.27 -12.11 16.33
CA LEU A 544 9.49 -11.52 15.77
C LEU A 544 10.08 -12.40 14.65
N GLN A 545 10.16 -13.72 14.87
CA GLN A 545 10.64 -14.67 13.86
C GLN A 545 9.80 -14.62 12.60
N PHE A 546 8.47 -14.59 12.74
CA PHE A 546 7.55 -14.48 11.62
C PHE A 546 7.77 -13.18 10.83
N PHE A 547 7.71 -12.01 11.48
CA PHE A 547 7.83 -10.72 10.79
C PHE A 547 9.23 -10.48 10.20
N LEU A 548 10.30 -10.91 10.87
CA LEU A 548 11.65 -10.79 10.34
C LEU A 548 11.94 -11.76 9.17
N SER A 549 11.18 -12.85 9.03
CA SER A 549 11.27 -13.74 7.87
C SER A 549 10.69 -13.11 6.60
N GLN A 550 9.81 -12.11 6.76
CA GLN A 550 9.24 -11.37 5.64
C GLN A 550 10.22 -10.33 5.05
N PRO A 551 10.03 -9.90 3.78
CA PRO A 551 10.77 -8.78 3.23
C PRO A 551 10.47 -7.49 4.01
N LEU A 552 11.50 -6.82 4.52
CA LEU A 552 11.36 -5.54 5.21
C LEU A 552 11.18 -4.41 4.18
N LEU A 553 9.93 -4.03 3.90
CA LEU A 553 9.59 -3.12 2.80
C LEU A 553 9.72 -1.63 3.16
N TYR A 554 9.69 -1.28 4.46
CA TYR A 554 9.55 0.11 4.92
C TYR A 554 10.69 0.59 5.83
N VAL A 555 11.66 -0.26 6.12
CA VAL A 555 12.77 0.04 7.01
C VAL A 555 14.09 -0.37 6.38
N THR A 556 15.13 0.41 6.64
CA THR A 556 16.50 0.02 6.33
C THR A 556 17.04 -0.82 7.48
N ALA A 557 17.73 -1.90 7.17
CA ALA A 557 18.29 -2.79 8.18
C ALA A 557 19.67 -3.30 7.75
N ASN A 558 20.55 -3.45 8.73
CA ASN A 558 21.82 -4.13 8.51
C ASN A 558 21.57 -5.64 8.30
N ASN A 559 21.81 -6.13 7.09
CA ASN A 559 21.57 -7.52 6.72
C ASN A 559 22.33 -8.52 7.62
N LYS A 560 23.51 -8.15 8.11
CA LYS A 560 24.30 -8.98 9.04
C LYS A 560 23.63 -9.06 10.42
N ALA A 561 23.14 -7.95 10.96
CA ALA A 561 22.41 -7.91 12.23
C ALA A 561 21.10 -8.72 12.14
N LYS A 562 20.35 -8.56 11.05
CA LYS A 562 19.15 -9.38 10.78
C LYS A 562 19.46 -10.87 10.76
N HIS A 563 20.53 -11.26 10.06
CA HIS A 563 20.93 -12.67 9.95
C HIS A 563 21.30 -13.27 11.31
N ILE A 564 22.05 -12.53 12.13
CA ILE A 564 22.45 -12.98 13.49
C ILE A 564 21.20 -13.16 14.36
N LEU A 565 20.30 -12.17 14.40
CA LEU A 565 19.06 -12.27 15.17
C LEU A 565 18.19 -13.45 14.71
N MET A 566 18.05 -13.68 13.41
CA MET A 566 17.30 -14.83 12.88
C MET A 566 17.88 -16.20 13.25
N GLN A 567 19.17 -16.28 13.51
CA GLN A 567 19.81 -17.50 14.03
C GLN A 567 19.54 -17.69 15.53
N THR A 568 19.21 -16.63 16.24
CA THR A 568 18.93 -16.63 17.68
C THR A 568 17.45 -16.92 17.98
N LEU A 569 16.55 -16.42 17.16
CA LEU A 569 15.10 -16.68 17.23
C LEU A 569 14.76 -18.11 16.85
#